data_47d48e04f8aa3bea9535eb37b5227452
#
_entry.id   47d48e04f8aa3bea9535eb37b5227452
#
_cell.length_a   1.000
_cell.length_b   1.000
_cell.length_c   1.000
_cell.angle_alpha   90.00
_cell.angle_beta   90.00
_cell.angle_gamma   90.00
#
_symmetry.space_group_name_H-M   'P 1'
#
loop_
_entity.id
_entity.type
_entity.pdbx_description
1 polymer ?
#
loop_
_entity_poly.entity_id
_entity_poly.type
_entity_poly.pdbx_seq_one_letter_code
_entity_poly.pdbx_strand_id
1 'polypeptide(L)'
;ARETAATFGTELKVKKPEFKGIDGDINDMLKVKIHNTDLCKRYMAGIVKNVKIGPSPRWMRERLRGCGVRPINNFVDITNYVMLEYGRPMHAFDLRYVKDASINIRNAKAGETITTLDGEVRELSEEMLVIADAEKPVAVAGVMGGEYSGIMDDTTTVVFESACFDGASVRTTAKKLGMRTDASARYEKGLDPHECYEALMRAFQLVEELGAGEVVKTYIDENYEDETPKTVDFDPEWINRFLGTEIPESDMVEYLTRLGFEIKDGKVVSPWYRVDIACKADVAEEVARLYGYNKIPNTIVRGVAQAKLTEAQKFDRHIQRSMLAMGLNEISTFSFISPKYFDKINLPADSKLRKTVVITNPLGEDTSVMRTTIIPSVCEVLARNYSYRNPECYIFERGNEYIPVEGEVLPNEPERLGFGFYDTETKADFYDIKGVVEGLLSKLGAQKVEFEKATAECSFDEFYAFHPGRVAVVKVNGEEIGIFGELHPRVLENYGIDARAYVGKINVPGLMASCVAQKTY
;
A
#
# COMPACT_ATOMS: atom_id res chain seq x y z
N ALA A 1 -12.24 23.34 9.88
CA ALA A 1 -12.72 24.74 10.11
C ALA A 1 -12.06 25.72 9.13
N ARG A 2 -10.72 25.74 8.96
CA ARG A 2 -10.01 26.62 8.00
C ARG A 2 -10.56 26.45 6.58
N GLU A 3 -10.58 25.22 6.09
CA GLU A 3 -11.10 24.90 4.75
C GLU A 3 -12.58 25.26 4.57
N THR A 4 -13.39 24.99 5.59
CA THR A 4 -14.82 25.35 5.57
C THR A 4 -15.00 26.86 5.51
N ALA A 5 -14.23 27.60 6.31
CA ALA A 5 -14.28 29.06 6.30
C ALA A 5 -13.84 29.63 4.93
N ALA A 6 -12.75 29.11 4.35
CA ALA A 6 -12.27 29.51 3.04
C ALA A 6 -13.29 29.20 1.92
N THR A 7 -13.85 27.99 1.91
CA THR A 7 -14.82 27.55 0.90
C THR A 7 -16.13 28.35 0.93
N PHE A 8 -16.67 28.61 2.12
CA PHE A 8 -17.93 29.34 2.26
C PHE A 8 -17.78 30.84 2.43
N GLY A 9 -16.55 31.38 2.36
CA GLY A 9 -16.28 32.80 2.50
C GLY A 9 -16.66 33.37 3.87
N THR A 10 -16.52 32.57 4.92
CA THR A 10 -16.84 32.96 6.29
C THR A 10 -15.57 33.22 7.10
N GLU A 11 -15.67 34.02 8.15
CA GLU A 11 -14.54 34.30 9.04
C GLU A 11 -14.19 33.10 9.92
N LEU A 12 -12.91 32.73 9.96
CA LEU A 12 -12.39 31.71 10.88
C LEU A 12 -12.19 32.31 12.27
N LYS A 13 -12.93 31.79 13.26
CA LYS A 13 -12.87 32.22 14.66
C LYS A 13 -12.00 31.27 15.48
N VAL A 14 -10.69 31.47 15.49
CA VAL A 14 -9.75 30.74 16.36
C VAL A 14 -9.49 31.55 17.61
N LYS A 15 -9.75 30.93 18.78
CA LYS A 15 -9.33 31.50 20.06
C LYS A 15 -7.94 30.95 20.40
N LYS A 16 -7.02 31.83 20.73
CA LYS A 16 -5.73 31.41 21.29
C LYS A 16 -5.96 30.80 22.68
N PRO A 17 -5.38 29.64 22.98
CA PRO A 17 -5.50 29.05 24.33
C PRO A 17 -4.75 29.90 25.34
N GLU A 18 -5.35 30.12 26.50
CA GLU A 18 -4.79 30.88 27.60
C GLU A 18 -4.91 30.08 28.92
N PHE A 19 -3.88 30.10 29.73
CA PHE A 19 -3.86 29.50 31.07
C PHE A 19 -3.08 30.39 32.03
N LYS A 20 -3.34 30.26 33.33
CA LYS A 20 -2.68 31.06 34.37
C LYS A 20 -1.41 30.42 34.87
N GLY A 21 -1.48 29.14 35.17
CA GLY A 21 -0.41 28.34 35.72
C GLY A 21 0.01 28.75 37.15
N ILE A 22 0.75 27.86 37.80
CA ILE A 22 1.45 28.10 39.05
C ILE A 22 2.93 28.38 38.80
N ASP A 23 3.57 29.09 39.72
CA ASP A 23 4.99 29.37 39.66
C ASP A 23 5.81 28.07 39.90
N GLY A 24 6.90 27.91 39.16
CA GLY A 24 7.80 26.77 39.19
C GLY A 24 8.64 26.72 37.93
N ASP A 25 9.80 26.07 38.01
CA ASP A 25 10.62 25.79 36.81
C ASP A 25 10.53 24.29 36.48
N ILE A 26 10.10 23.98 35.28
CA ILE A 26 10.02 22.60 34.79
C ILE A 26 11.40 21.93 34.73
N ASN A 27 12.46 22.70 34.48
CA ASN A 27 13.83 22.17 34.37
C ASN A 27 14.35 21.58 35.70
N ASP A 28 13.77 21.97 36.83
CA ASP A 28 14.07 21.35 38.15
C ASP A 28 13.39 19.99 38.32
N MET A 29 12.41 19.66 37.45
CA MET A 29 11.52 18.52 37.64
C MET A 29 11.60 17.50 36.50
N LEU A 30 12.01 17.91 35.31
CA LEU A 30 12.05 17.07 34.11
C LEU A 30 13.23 17.45 33.21
N LYS A 31 13.89 16.46 32.67
CA LYS A 31 14.92 16.63 31.62
C LYS A 31 14.44 16.01 30.33
N VAL A 32 14.57 16.74 29.24
CA VAL A 32 14.23 16.24 27.89
C VAL A 32 15.46 16.38 27.00
N LYS A 33 15.72 15.35 26.19
CA LYS A 33 16.80 15.37 25.21
C LYS A 33 16.42 14.63 23.94
N ILE A 34 16.53 15.31 22.81
CA ILE A 34 16.41 14.70 21.48
C ILE A 34 17.81 14.24 21.04
N HIS A 35 17.98 12.94 20.81
CA HIS A 35 19.23 12.35 20.31
C HIS A 35 19.25 12.20 18.79
N ASN A 36 18.08 12.15 18.17
CA ASN A 36 17.93 12.06 16.71
C ASN A 36 17.00 13.17 16.21
N THR A 37 17.58 14.28 15.84
CA THR A 37 16.88 15.48 15.37
C THR A 37 16.33 15.35 13.95
N ASP A 38 16.75 14.34 13.18
CA ASP A 38 16.19 14.06 11.87
C ASP A 38 14.81 13.40 11.99
N LEU A 39 14.63 12.54 13.00
CA LEU A 39 13.38 11.81 13.22
C LEU A 39 12.43 12.51 14.22
N CYS A 40 12.93 13.45 15.03
CA CYS A 40 12.12 14.28 15.91
C CYS A 40 12.54 15.74 15.78
N LYS A 41 11.74 16.54 15.10
CA LYS A 41 12.04 17.95 14.82
C LYS A 41 11.72 18.87 16.00
N ARG A 42 10.69 18.54 16.77
CA ARG A 42 10.31 19.31 17.97
C ARG A 42 9.71 18.40 19.00
N TYR A 43 10.06 18.63 20.25
CA TYR A 43 9.48 17.95 21.42
C TYR A 43 9.19 18.95 22.51
N MET A 44 7.94 19.09 22.87
CA MET A 44 7.50 19.95 23.95
C MET A 44 6.99 19.10 25.12
N ALA A 45 7.33 19.50 26.33
CA ALA A 45 6.85 18.88 27.55
C ALA A 45 6.34 19.91 28.55
N GLY A 46 5.27 19.56 29.24
CA GLY A 46 4.71 20.38 30.29
C GLY A 46 4.23 19.56 31.49
N ILE A 47 4.29 20.12 32.69
CA ILE A 47 3.97 19.43 33.95
C ILE A 47 2.68 19.97 34.56
N VAL A 48 1.85 19.03 35.02
CA VAL A 48 0.68 19.29 35.87
C VAL A 48 0.87 18.59 37.19
N LYS A 49 0.76 19.35 38.28
CA LYS A 49 0.85 18.88 39.68
C LYS A 49 -0.53 18.77 40.34
N ASN A 50 -0.58 18.12 41.48
CA ASN A 50 -1.79 17.98 42.28
C ASN A 50 -2.99 17.47 41.46
N VAL A 51 -2.68 16.50 40.59
CA VAL A 51 -3.62 15.94 39.61
C VAL A 51 -4.78 15.26 40.32
N LYS A 52 -5.98 15.46 39.78
CA LYS A 52 -7.23 14.81 40.21
C LYS A 52 -7.77 14.00 39.05
N ILE A 53 -7.49 12.70 39.06
CA ILE A 53 -8.02 11.79 38.04
C ILE A 53 -9.51 11.55 38.25
N GLY A 54 -10.27 11.61 37.21
CA GLY A 54 -11.72 11.40 37.24
C GLY A 54 -12.33 11.41 35.83
N PRO A 55 -13.64 11.19 35.72
CA PRO A 55 -14.33 11.23 34.43
C PRO A 55 -14.34 12.66 33.87
N SER A 56 -14.12 12.82 32.59
CA SER A 56 -14.30 14.08 31.89
C SER A 56 -15.76 14.58 31.94
N PRO A 57 -16.01 15.89 31.82
CA PRO A 57 -17.36 16.42 31.81
C PRO A 57 -18.18 15.86 30.64
N ARG A 58 -19.51 15.88 30.78
CA ARG A 58 -20.42 15.31 29.82
C ARG A 58 -20.18 15.82 28.39
N TRP A 59 -20.01 17.11 28.22
CA TRP A 59 -19.82 17.74 26.92
C TRP A 59 -18.58 17.20 26.18
N MET A 60 -17.45 16.95 26.88
CA MET A 60 -16.23 16.41 26.30
C MET A 60 -16.42 14.94 25.92
N ARG A 61 -17.01 14.14 26.81
CA ARG A 61 -17.30 12.72 26.55
C ARG A 61 -18.24 12.50 25.37
N GLU A 62 -19.26 13.35 25.21
CA GLU A 62 -20.20 13.28 24.09
C GLU A 62 -19.52 13.64 22.76
N ARG A 63 -18.67 14.66 22.74
CA ARG A 63 -17.89 15.02 21.56
C ARG A 63 -16.91 13.92 21.13
N LEU A 64 -16.16 13.37 22.10
CA LEU A 64 -15.23 12.24 21.84
C LEU A 64 -15.99 11.04 21.25
N ARG A 65 -17.11 10.64 21.85
CA ARG A 65 -17.95 9.55 21.31
C ARG A 65 -18.50 9.86 19.93
N GLY A 66 -18.90 11.07 19.68
CA GLY A 66 -19.37 11.53 18.36
C GLY A 66 -18.28 11.42 17.28
N CYS A 67 -17.01 11.49 17.69
CA CYS A 67 -15.85 11.27 16.81
C CYS A 67 -15.31 9.83 16.84
N GLY A 68 -16.01 8.88 17.49
CA GLY A 68 -15.61 7.48 17.56
C GLY A 68 -14.56 7.16 18.64
N VAL A 69 -14.21 8.10 19.51
CA VAL A 69 -13.23 7.92 20.57
C VAL A 69 -13.91 7.57 21.89
N ARG A 70 -13.48 6.47 22.52
CA ARG A 70 -13.99 6.06 23.84
C ARG A 70 -13.37 6.91 24.95
N PRO A 71 -14.16 7.65 25.77
CA PRO A 71 -13.66 8.35 26.93
C PRO A 71 -13.11 7.38 28.00
N ILE A 72 -12.00 7.76 28.63
CA ILE A 72 -11.33 6.97 29.68
C ILE A 72 -11.29 7.73 30.98
N ASN A 73 -10.45 8.76 31.07
CA ASN A 73 -10.34 9.69 32.20
C ASN A 73 -10.01 11.08 31.67
N ASN A 74 -10.09 12.09 32.53
CA ASN A 74 -9.93 13.49 32.13
C ASN A 74 -8.60 13.81 31.42
N PHE A 75 -7.46 13.22 31.83
CA PHE A 75 -6.17 13.49 31.18
C PHE A 75 -6.04 12.82 29.83
N VAL A 76 -6.41 11.55 29.70
CA VAL A 76 -6.43 10.84 28.43
C VAL A 76 -7.46 11.46 27.48
N ASP A 77 -8.59 11.87 28.00
CA ASP A 77 -9.64 12.53 27.21
C ASP A 77 -9.21 13.92 26.72
N ILE A 78 -8.43 14.67 27.53
CA ILE A 78 -7.81 15.94 27.11
C ILE A 78 -6.86 15.70 25.92
N THR A 79 -5.96 14.73 25.99
CA THR A 79 -5.04 14.45 24.88
C THR A 79 -5.77 14.05 23.60
N ASN A 80 -6.80 13.21 23.72
CA ASN A 80 -7.64 12.82 22.59
C ASN A 80 -8.48 14.00 22.05
N TYR A 81 -9.00 14.84 22.94
CA TYR A 81 -9.79 16.02 22.55
C TYR A 81 -8.91 17.02 21.77
N VAL A 82 -7.71 17.31 22.26
CA VAL A 82 -6.76 18.19 21.56
C VAL A 82 -6.35 17.60 20.22
N MET A 83 -6.10 16.29 20.16
CA MET A 83 -5.80 15.60 18.89
C MET A 83 -6.92 15.79 17.88
N LEU A 84 -8.19 15.72 18.28
CA LEU A 84 -9.33 15.92 17.37
C LEU A 84 -9.56 17.41 17.02
N GLU A 85 -9.28 18.34 17.95
CA GLU A 85 -9.49 19.78 17.77
C GLU A 85 -8.38 20.42 16.93
N TYR A 86 -7.13 20.04 17.15
CA TYR A 86 -5.93 20.60 16.50
C TYR A 86 -5.28 19.68 15.44
N GLY A 87 -5.65 18.40 15.40
CA GLY A 87 -4.98 17.41 14.54
C GLY A 87 -3.67 16.86 15.11
N ARG A 88 -3.24 17.37 16.26
CA ARG A 88 -1.97 17.04 16.92
C ARG A 88 -2.16 15.94 17.96
N PRO A 89 -1.64 14.71 17.74
CA PRO A 89 -1.61 13.71 18.78
C PRO A 89 -0.73 14.16 19.94
N MET A 90 -1.21 13.90 21.14
CA MET A 90 -0.51 14.17 22.38
C MET A 90 -0.45 12.91 23.23
N HIS A 91 0.53 12.85 24.15
CA HIS A 91 0.60 11.81 25.15
C HIS A 91 0.69 12.40 26.56
N ALA A 92 0.30 11.60 27.55
CA ALA A 92 0.38 11.97 28.95
C ALA A 92 1.06 10.84 29.73
N PHE A 93 2.16 11.15 30.39
CA PHE A 93 2.91 10.21 31.23
C PHE A 93 2.64 10.49 32.71
N ASP A 94 2.55 9.45 33.51
CA ASP A 94 2.71 9.58 34.97
C ASP A 94 4.19 9.73 35.29
N LEU A 95 4.59 10.88 35.86
CA LEU A 95 5.99 11.19 36.13
C LEU A 95 6.68 10.16 37.04
N ARG A 96 5.94 9.47 37.91
CA ARG A 96 6.49 8.41 38.79
C ARG A 96 7.12 7.25 38.02
N TYR A 97 6.61 6.98 36.82
CA TYR A 97 7.07 5.88 35.97
C TYR A 97 8.07 6.32 34.89
N VAL A 98 8.48 7.60 34.91
CA VAL A 98 9.57 8.13 34.08
C VAL A 98 10.84 8.15 34.93
N LYS A 99 11.70 7.14 34.75
CA LYS A 99 12.92 6.96 35.57
C LYS A 99 13.81 8.19 35.48
N ASP A 100 14.30 8.65 36.68
CA ASP A 100 15.13 9.84 36.84
C ASP A 100 14.54 11.13 36.26
N ALA A 101 13.19 11.16 36.10
CA ALA A 101 12.47 12.27 35.46
C ALA A 101 13.18 12.71 34.18
N SER A 102 13.57 11.77 33.34
CA SER A 102 14.34 12.00 32.11
C SER A 102 13.64 11.38 30.92
N ILE A 103 13.36 12.19 29.91
CA ILE A 103 12.80 11.79 28.63
C ILE A 103 13.88 11.91 27.54
N ASN A 104 14.17 10.79 26.87
CA ASN A 104 15.17 10.69 25.83
C ASN A 104 14.52 10.21 24.54
N ILE A 105 14.47 11.06 23.54
CA ILE A 105 13.95 10.73 22.21
C ILE A 105 15.12 10.19 21.38
N ARG A 106 15.16 8.87 21.16
CA ARG A 106 16.27 8.17 20.54
C ARG A 106 15.80 7.00 19.68
N ASN A 107 16.70 6.50 18.86
CA ASN A 107 16.48 5.20 18.23
C ASN A 107 16.46 4.08 19.28
N ALA A 108 15.69 3.04 19.02
CA ALA A 108 15.72 1.83 19.82
C ALA A 108 17.10 1.15 19.73
N LYS A 109 17.44 0.34 20.75
CA LYS A 109 18.67 -0.46 20.75
C LYS A 109 18.37 -1.86 20.21
N ALA A 110 19.40 -2.54 19.71
CA ALA A 110 19.28 -3.94 19.28
C ALA A 110 18.72 -4.83 20.40
N GLY A 111 17.67 -5.60 20.10
CA GLY A 111 17.01 -6.51 21.05
C GLY A 111 16.18 -5.82 22.14
N GLU A 112 15.94 -4.51 22.02
CA GLU A 112 15.09 -3.76 22.95
C GLU A 112 13.62 -4.10 22.72
N THR A 113 12.85 -4.21 23.79
CA THR A 113 11.41 -4.53 23.74
C THR A 113 10.61 -3.50 24.53
N ILE A 114 9.32 -3.37 24.18
CA ILE A 114 8.36 -2.56 24.91
C ILE A 114 7.03 -3.31 25.03
N THR A 115 6.39 -3.25 26.20
CA THR A 115 4.98 -3.62 26.32
C THR A 115 4.14 -2.38 26.07
N THR A 116 3.32 -2.41 25.02
CA THR A 116 2.46 -1.28 24.61
C THR A 116 1.13 -1.29 25.36
N LEU A 117 0.36 -0.18 25.28
CA LEU A 117 -0.93 0.01 25.99
C LEU A 117 -1.99 -1.05 25.69
N ASP A 118 -1.83 -1.83 24.62
CA ASP A 118 -2.67 -2.99 24.28
C ASP A 118 -2.24 -4.29 25.00
N GLY A 119 -1.21 -4.25 25.84
CA GLY A 119 -0.69 -5.37 26.61
C GLY A 119 0.25 -6.30 25.83
N GLU A 120 0.58 -5.98 24.58
CA GLU A 120 1.42 -6.80 23.73
C GLU A 120 2.89 -6.42 23.86
N VAL A 121 3.77 -7.42 23.92
CA VAL A 121 5.23 -7.21 23.90
C VAL A 121 5.70 -7.08 22.47
N ARG A 122 6.37 -5.98 22.16
CA ARG A 122 6.87 -5.65 20.83
C ARG A 122 8.39 -5.65 20.80
N GLU A 123 8.98 -6.36 19.86
CA GLU A 123 10.41 -6.23 19.55
C GLU A 123 10.66 -4.98 18.71
N LEU A 124 11.68 -4.23 19.09
CA LEU A 124 12.04 -2.98 18.43
C LEU A 124 13.29 -3.17 17.57
N SER A 125 13.31 -2.57 16.39
CA SER A 125 14.50 -2.50 15.55
C SER A 125 15.19 -1.13 15.68
N GLU A 126 16.49 -1.08 15.45
CA GLU A 126 17.34 0.11 15.66
C GLU A 126 16.95 1.33 14.82
N GLU A 127 16.14 1.16 13.78
CA GLU A 127 15.59 2.24 12.97
C GLU A 127 14.31 2.88 13.56
N MET A 128 13.69 2.24 14.56
CA MET A 128 12.49 2.74 15.23
C MET A 128 12.83 3.82 16.24
N LEU A 129 12.07 4.92 16.20
CA LEU A 129 12.20 5.98 17.19
C LEU A 129 11.37 5.64 18.42
N VAL A 130 11.97 5.79 19.58
CA VAL A 130 11.32 5.58 20.89
C VAL A 130 11.45 6.81 21.77
N ILE A 131 10.48 7.00 22.64
CA ILE A 131 10.57 7.86 23.80
C ILE A 131 11.00 6.95 24.95
N ALA A 132 12.17 7.20 25.51
CA ALA A 132 12.75 6.39 26.58
C ALA A 132 12.94 7.24 27.83
N ASP A 133 12.84 6.62 28.98
CA ASP A 133 13.36 7.19 30.23
C ASP A 133 14.89 6.97 30.35
N ALA A 134 15.43 7.05 31.52
CA ALA A 134 16.86 6.82 31.75
C ALA A 134 17.29 5.35 31.52
N GLU A 135 16.36 4.39 31.55
CA GLU A 135 16.65 2.95 31.49
C GLU A 135 16.07 2.27 30.24
N LYS A 136 14.79 2.52 29.89
CA LYS A 136 14.02 1.74 28.93
C LYS A 136 13.08 2.62 28.08
N PRO A 137 12.57 2.11 26.95
CA PRO A 137 11.51 2.78 26.19
C PRO A 137 10.20 2.81 26.99
N VAL A 138 9.56 3.97 27.00
CA VAL A 138 8.26 4.23 27.64
C VAL A 138 7.16 4.50 26.61
N ALA A 139 7.52 4.75 25.36
CA ALA A 139 6.59 4.81 24.22
C ALA A 139 7.31 4.54 22.90
N VAL A 140 6.56 4.06 21.90
CA VAL A 140 6.96 4.05 20.49
C VAL A 140 6.54 5.40 19.90
N ALA A 141 7.51 6.23 19.54
CA ALA A 141 7.28 7.61 19.13
C ALA A 141 6.25 7.74 17.98
N GLY A 142 5.18 8.49 18.23
CA GLY A 142 4.11 8.73 17.27
C GLY A 142 3.21 7.52 16.93
N VAL A 143 3.42 6.37 17.58
CA VAL A 143 2.65 5.15 17.35
C VAL A 143 1.79 4.79 18.54
N MET A 144 2.41 4.42 19.69
CA MET A 144 1.68 4.02 20.88
C MET A 144 2.51 4.17 22.16
N GLY A 145 1.85 4.57 23.25
CA GLY A 145 2.43 4.62 24.58
C GLY A 145 2.74 3.23 25.15
N GLY A 146 3.66 3.17 26.11
CA GLY A 146 3.93 1.97 26.88
C GLY A 146 2.93 1.78 28.02
N GLU A 147 2.62 0.52 28.36
CA GLU A 147 1.66 0.13 29.38
C GLU A 147 2.01 0.73 30.77
N TYR A 148 3.29 0.70 31.13
CA TYR A 148 3.73 1.04 32.48
C TYR A 148 3.97 2.54 32.73
N SER A 149 3.82 3.39 31.71
CA SER A 149 3.99 4.85 31.84
C SER A 149 2.68 5.62 31.74
N GLY A 150 1.56 4.92 31.62
CA GLY A 150 0.22 5.49 31.47
C GLY A 150 -0.33 6.11 32.77
N ILE A 151 -1.38 6.90 32.60
CA ILE A 151 -2.10 7.55 33.69
C ILE A 151 -2.92 6.53 34.50
N MET A 152 -2.72 6.50 35.80
CA MET A 152 -3.41 5.64 36.77
C MET A 152 -4.34 6.47 37.66
N ASP A 153 -5.26 5.81 38.37
CA ASP A 153 -6.23 6.49 39.24
C ASP A 153 -5.58 7.28 40.40
N ASP A 154 -4.38 6.89 40.79
CA ASP A 154 -3.58 7.52 41.87
C ASP A 154 -2.46 8.43 41.35
N THR A 155 -2.46 8.76 40.07
CA THR A 155 -1.48 9.68 39.47
C THR A 155 -1.58 11.06 40.11
N THR A 156 -0.45 11.60 40.56
CA THR A 156 -0.35 12.91 41.25
C THR A 156 0.33 13.98 40.38
N THR A 157 1.19 13.57 39.46
CA THR A 157 1.92 14.46 38.57
C THR A 157 1.96 13.89 37.18
N VAL A 158 1.51 14.69 36.22
CA VAL A 158 1.43 14.32 34.80
C VAL A 158 2.41 15.14 33.98
N VAL A 159 3.09 14.49 33.05
CA VAL A 159 3.86 15.12 31.98
C VAL A 159 3.07 15.02 30.70
N PHE A 160 2.65 16.15 30.12
CA PHE A 160 2.15 16.19 28.75
C PHE A 160 3.29 16.25 27.75
N GLU A 161 3.12 15.51 26.67
CA GLU A 161 3.96 15.52 25.48
C GLU A 161 3.19 16.13 24.32
N SER A 162 3.85 17.04 23.59
CA SER A 162 3.41 17.51 22.28
C SER A 162 4.64 17.54 21.36
N ALA A 163 4.70 16.63 20.37
CA ALA A 163 5.92 16.42 19.58
C ALA A 163 5.64 16.35 18.07
N CYS A 164 6.70 16.52 17.28
CA CYS A 164 6.67 16.35 15.84
C CYS A 164 7.70 15.30 15.41
N PHE A 165 7.22 14.16 14.96
CA PHE A 165 8.01 13.03 14.49
C PHE A 165 7.98 12.93 12.97
N ASP A 166 9.05 12.38 12.37
CA ASP A 166 9.13 12.13 10.93
C ASP A 166 8.06 11.13 10.48
N GLY A 167 7.25 11.54 9.50
CA GLY A 167 6.11 10.76 9.05
C GLY A 167 6.48 9.44 8.39
N ALA A 168 7.61 9.38 7.68
CA ALA A 168 8.08 8.16 7.02
C ALA A 168 8.56 7.13 8.06
N SER A 169 9.26 7.60 9.10
CA SER A 169 9.69 6.76 10.23
C SER A 169 8.49 6.20 10.99
N VAL A 170 7.52 7.04 11.34
CA VAL A 170 6.30 6.58 12.03
C VAL A 170 5.52 5.56 11.20
N ARG A 171 5.33 5.82 9.90
CA ARG A 171 4.65 4.89 8.97
C ARG A 171 5.36 3.54 8.91
N THR A 172 6.68 3.55 8.76
CA THR A 172 7.48 2.33 8.65
C THR A 172 7.43 1.53 9.95
N THR A 173 7.58 2.21 11.09
CA THR A 173 7.50 1.62 12.43
C THR A 173 6.11 1.00 12.66
N ALA A 174 5.04 1.76 12.41
CA ALA A 174 3.67 1.28 12.57
C ALA A 174 3.39 0.03 11.72
N LYS A 175 3.86 0.03 10.46
CA LYS A 175 3.73 -1.11 9.55
C LYS A 175 4.49 -2.35 10.05
N LYS A 176 5.74 -2.18 10.50
CA LYS A 176 6.58 -3.30 11.01
C LYS A 176 6.00 -3.93 12.27
N LEU A 177 5.46 -3.10 13.17
CA LEU A 177 4.81 -3.57 14.40
C LEU A 177 3.38 -4.08 14.17
N GLY A 178 2.85 -4.00 12.96
CA GLY A 178 1.46 -4.37 12.64
C GLY A 178 0.41 -3.50 13.33
N MET A 179 0.76 -2.25 13.65
CA MET A 179 -0.06 -1.31 14.42
C MET A 179 -0.50 -0.13 13.55
N ARG A 180 -1.79 0.17 13.56
CA ARG A 180 -2.31 1.41 13.00
C ARG A 180 -3.16 2.11 14.06
N THR A 181 -2.69 3.25 14.52
CA THR A 181 -3.35 4.05 15.55
C THR A 181 -3.82 5.38 14.99
N ASP A 182 -4.69 6.08 15.72
CA ASP A 182 -5.11 7.44 15.40
C ASP A 182 -3.93 8.42 15.36
N ALA A 183 -2.93 8.19 16.18
CA ALA A 183 -1.69 8.97 16.21
C ALA A 183 -0.84 8.69 14.96
N SER A 184 -0.53 7.42 14.68
CA SER A 184 0.31 7.05 13.52
C SER A 184 -0.31 7.47 12.19
N ALA A 185 -1.64 7.39 12.05
CA ALA A 185 -2.37 7.82 10.86
C ALA A 185 -2.30 9.33 10.60
N ARG A 186 -2.03 10.14 11.64
CA ARG A 186 -1.82 11.58 11.51
C ARG A 186 -0.35 11.90 11.23
N TYR A 187 0.58 11.35 12.04
CA TYR A 187 2.01 11.58 11.86
C TYR A 187 2.52 11.13 10.49
N GLU A 188 2.05 10.00 9.96
CA GLU A 188 2.49 9.47 8.65
C GLU A 188 2.26 10.43 7.47
N LYS A 189 1.35 11.40 7.63
CA LYS A 189 1.03 12.42 6.62
C LYS A 189 1.86 13.70 6.75
N GLY A 190 2.71 13.77 7.76
CA GLY A 190 3.43 14.98 8.14
C GLY A 190 2.56 15.93 8.97
N LEU A 191 3.10 16.39 10.07
CA LEU A 191 2.46 17.36 10.95
C LEU A 191 3.38 18.58 11.13
N ASP A 192 2.75 19.76 11.24
CA ASP A 192 3.43 21.03 11.43
C ASP A 192 4.09 21.12 12.83
N PRO A 193 5.42 21.30 12.95
CA PRO A 193 6.08 21.45 14.24
C PRO A 193 5.58 22.62 15.09
N HIS A 194 5.08 23.69 14.46
CA HIS A 194 4.60 24.89 15.15
C HIS A 194 3.33 24.61 15.96
N GLU A 195 2.48 23.69 15.51
CA GLU A 195 1.25 23.33 16.17
C GLU A 195 1.46 22.56 17.50
N CYS A 196 2.70 22.11 17.79
CA CYS A 196 3.05 21.53 19.08
C CYS A 196 2.77 22.49 20.23
N TYR A 197 3.07 23.77 20.04
CA TYR A 197 2.86 24.82 21.05
C TYR A 197 1.35 25.03 21.33
N GLU A 198 0.58 25.27 20.29
CA GLU A 198 -0.86 25.53 20.42
C GLU A 198 -1.59 24.34 21.07
N ALA A 199 -1.22 23.11 20.71
CA ALA A 199 -1.78 21.90 21.29
C ALA A 199 -1.46 21.76 22.77
N LEU A 200 -0.19 22.01 23.18
CA LEU A 200 0.20 21.96 24.59
C LEU A 200 -0.51 23.04 25.42
N MET A 201 -0.56 24.28 24.90
CA MET A 201 -1.29 25.38 25.57
C MET A 201 -2.78 25.07 25.72
N ARG A 202 -3.40 24.44 24.72
CA ARG A 202 -4.79 24.01 24.79
C ARG A 202 -5.02 22.92 25.83
N ALA A 203 -4.12 21.97 25.94
CA ALA A 203 -4.17 20.96 27.01
C ALA A 203 -4.08 21.60 28.39
N PHE A 204 -3.19 22.55 28.60
CA PHE A 204 -3.07 23.32 29.85
C PHE A 204 -4.36 24.09 30.20
N GLN A 205 -4.91 24.80 29.22
CA GLN A 205 -6.18 25.48 29.39
C GLN A 205 -7.30 24.51 29.81
N LEU A 206 -7.40 23.36 29.17
CA LEU A 206 -8.40 22.36 29.52
C LEU A 206 -8.21 21.80 30.92
N VAL A 207 -6.97 21.58 31.37
CA VAL A 207 -6.68 21.16 32.74
C VAL A 207 -7.23 22.17 33.75
N GLU A 208 -6.99 23.47 33.53
CA GLU A 208 -7.50 24.53 34.41
C GLU A 208 -9.02 24.67 34.32
N GLU A 209 -9.61 24.67 33.13
CA GLU A 209 -11.06 24.72 32.92
C GLU A 209 -11.80 23.58 33.64
N LEU A 210 -11.19 22.41 33.69
CA LEU A 210 -11.74 21.23 34.35
C LEU A 210 -11.40 21.14 35.84
N GLY A 211 -10.52 22.00 36.36
CA GLY A 211 -10.01 21.91 37.74
C GLY A 211 -9.28 20.58 38.01
N ALA A 212 -8.66 19.99 36.96
CA ALA A 212 -8.07 18.66 36.98
C ALA A 212 -6.68 18.62 37.63
N GLY A 213 -6.04 19.76 37.83
CA GLY A 213 -4.70 19.88 38.43
C GLY A 213 -4.16 21.31 38.33
N GLU A 214 -2.91 21.49 38.72
CA GLU A 214 -2.19 22.75 38.72
C GLU A 214 -1.09 22.72 37.67
N VAL A 215 -1.23 23.50 36.61
CA VAL A 215 -0.28 23.60 35.50
C VAL A 215 0.94 24.42 35.91
N VAL A 216 2.15 23.92 35.72
CA VAL A 216 3.39 24.70 35.90
C VAL A 216 3.53 25.65 34.70
N LYS A 217 3.81 26.94 34.96
CA LYS A 217 3.86 28.01 33.94
C LYS A 217 4.92 27.77 32.87
N THR A 218 6.04 27.20 33.24
CA THR A 218 7.15 26.92 32.32
C THR A 218 6.95 25.58 31.64
N TYR A 219 7.48 25.45 30.46
CA TYR A 219 7.48 24.23 29.63
C TYR A 219 8.85 24.03 29.01
N ILE A 220 9.17 22.81 28.61
CA ILE A 220 10.36 22.51 27.80
C ILE A 220 9.97 22.56 26.35
N ASP A 221 10.80 23.15 25.51
CA ASP A 221 10.64 23.24 24.06
C ASP A 221 11.99 22.98 23.39
N GLU A 222 12.22 21.73 23.00
CA GLU A 222 13.37 21.34 22.18
C GLU A 222 12.97 21.44 20.71
N ASN A 223 13.39 22.50 20.03
CA ASN A 223 13.03 22.79 18.64
C ASN A 223 14.26 22.80 17.73
N TYR A 224 14.28 21.92 16.75
CA TYR A 224 15.32 21.77 15.73
C TYR A 224 14.76 21.93 14.31
N GLU A 225 13.54 22.47 14.18
CA GLU A 225 12.94 22.73 12.87
C GLU A 225 13.58 23.98 12.25
N ASP A 226 13.71 23.94 10.92
CA ASP A 226 14.03 25.15 10.13
C ASP A 226 12.80 26.06 10.06
N GLU A 227 12.87 27.18 10.75
CA GLU A 227 11.77 28.17 10.79
C GLU A 227 11.67 29.03 9.51
N THR A 228 12.43 28.73 8.46
CA THR A 228 12.33 29.44 7.19
C THR A 228 11.01 29.10 6.50
N PRO A 229 10.12 30.09 6.25
CA PRO A 229 8.85 29.82 5.57
C PRO A 229 9.06 29.24 4.17
N LYS A 230 8.32 28.18 3.85
CA LYS A 230 8.33 27.61 2.49
C LYS A 230 7.72 28.61 1.51
N THR A 231 8.40 28.85 0.41
CA THR A 231 7.94 29.78 -0.63
C THR A 231 7.93 29.12 -1.98
N VAL A 232 6.92 29.46 -2.80
CA VAL A 232 6.78 29.04 -4.19
C VAL A 232 6.59 30.28 -5.06
N ASP A 233 7.20 30.33 -6.25
CA ASP A 233 7.01 31.46 -7.16
C ASP A 233 5.54 31.61 -7.55
N PHE A 234 5.01 32.83 -7.45
CA PHE A 234 3.67 33.18 -7.87
C PHE A 234 3.68 33.64 -9.33
N ASP A 235 3.08 32.85 -10.20
CA ASP A 235 3.06 33.11 -11.65
C ASP A 235 1.61 32.90 -12.18
N PRO A 236 0.79 33.97 -12.13
CA PRO A 236 -0.61 33.91 -12.57
C PRO A 236 -0.81 33.46 -14.01
N GLU A 237 0.11 33.86 -14.92
CA GLU A 237 0.04 33.47 -16.33
C GLU A 237 0.30 31.97 -16.49
N TRP A 238 1.26 31.43 -15.77
CA TRP A 238 1.54 30.01 -15.77
C TRP A 238 0.36 29.20 -15.17
N ILE A 239 -0.23 29.68 -14.07
CA ILE A 239 -1.41 29.05 -13.44
C ILE A 239 -2.57 28.97 -14.44
N ASN A 240 -2.91 30.07 -15.10
CA ASN A 240 -3.97 30.10 -16.11
C ASN A 240 -3.67 29.17 -17.29
N ARG A 241 -2.44 29.15 -17.77
CA ARG A 241 -2.03 28.26 -18.86
C ARG A 241 -2.07 26.78 -18.44
N PHE A 242 -1.68 26.49 -17.20
CA PHE A 242 -1.70 25.14 -16.64
C PHE A 242 -3.12 24.60 -16.42
N LEU A 243 -4.02 25.45 -15.92
CA LEU A 243 -5.41 25.11 -15.67
C LEU A 243 -6.31 25.21 -16.92
N GLY A 244 -5.86 25.90 -17.96
CA GLY A 244 -6.70 26.20 -19.13
C GLY A 244 -7.80 27.22 -18.82
N THR A 245 -7.49 28.24 -18.00
CA THR A 245 -8.44 29.25 -17.50
C THR A 245 -7.95 30.66 -17.79
N GLU A 246 -8.79 31.67 -17.50
CA GLU A 246 -8.48 33.10 -17.56
C GLU A 246 -8.89 33.78 -16.22
N ILE A 247 -8.43 33.22 -15.10
CA ILE A 247 -8.72 33.73 -13.77
C ILE A 247 -7.92 35.02 -13.54
N PRO A 248 -8.54 36.14 -13.12
CA PRO A 248 -7.82 37.36 -12.77
C PRO A 248 -6.83 37.12 -11.63
N GLU A 249 -5.67 37.79 -11.66
CA GLU A 249 -4.68 37.70 -10.59
C GLU A 249 -5.26 38.10 -9.22
N SER A 250 -6.12 39.14 -9.19
CA SER A 250 -6.82 39.55 -7.97
C SER A 250 -7.59 38.45 -7.29
N ASP A 251 -8.26 37.60 -8.09
CA ASP A 251 -9.07 36.50 -7.58
C ASP A 251 -8.17 35.37 -7.06
N MET A 252 -7.06 35.10 -7.76
CA MET A 252 -6.07 34.13 -7.28
C MET A 252 -5.47 34.53 -5.94
N VAL A 253 -5.12 35.82 -5.79
CA VAL A 253 -4.61 36.39 -4.52
C VAL A 253 -5.67 36.27 -3.43
N GLU A 254 -6.94 36.59 -3.75
CA GLU A 254 -8.05 36.43 -2.78
C GLU A 254 -8.19 34.97 -2.33
N TYR A 255 -8.22 34.02 -3.26
CA TYR A 255 -8.34 32.60 -2.92
C TYR A 255 -7.21 32.12 -2.02
N LEU A 256 -5.97 32.44 -2.37
CA LEU A 256 -4.80 32.07 -1.57
C LEU A 256 -4.81 32.73 -0.20
N THR A 257 -5.18 34.01 -0.11
CA THR A 257 -5.29 34.74 1.17
C THR A 257 -6.34 34.11 2.09
N ARG A 258 -7.50 33.71 1.55
CA ARG A 258 -8.55 33.02 2.30
C ARG A 258 -8.09 31.69 2.88
N LEU A 259 -7.10 31.04 2.27
CA LEU A 259 -6.46 29.81 2.73
C LEU A 259 -5.31 30.06 3.70
N GLY A 260 -4.96 31.32 3.95
CA GLY A 260 -3.88 31.72 4.86
C GLY A 260 -2.50 31.86 4.21
N PHE A 261 -2.42 31.80 2.87
CA PHE A 261 -1.18 32.13 2.17
C PHE A 261 -0.95 33.64 2.13
N GLU A 262 0.31 34.04 2.12
CA GLU A 262 0.72 35.42 1.90
C GLU A 262 1.43 35.54 0.55
N ILE A 263 1.23 36.67 -0.15
CA ILE A 263 1.97 36.97 -1.38
C ILE A 263 2.96 38.05 -1.07
N LYS A 264 4.26 37.74 -1.19
CA LYS A 264 5.38 38.66 -0.94
C LYS A 264 6.44 38.53 -2.03
N ASP A 265 6.88 39.62 -2.58
CA ASP A 265 7.98 39.69 -3.57
C ASP A 265 7.83 38.69 -4.74
N GLY A 266 6.60 38.55 -5.27
CA GLY A 266 6.31 37.62 -6.37
C GLY A 266 6.33 36.14 -5.96
N LYS A 267 6.25 35.84 -4.67
CA LYS A 267 6.19 34.47 -4.13
C LYS A 267 4.98 34.27 -3.26
N VAL A 268 4.44 33.04 -3.30
CA VAL A 268 3.47 32.53 -2.35
C VAL A 268 4.22 32.01 -1.14
N VAL A 269 3.97 32.58 0.03
CA VAL A 269 4.48 32.12 1.31
C VAL A 269 3.45 31.15 1.89
N SER A 270 3.85 29.90 2.06
CA SER A 270 2.97 28.86 2.60
C SER A 270 2.81 28.99 4.12
N PRO A 271 1.58 28.92 4.65
CA PRO A 271 1.39 28.84 6.10
C PRO A 271 1.93 27.49 6.63
N TRP A 272 2.42 27.48 7.86
CA TRP A 272 3.09 26.32 8.49
C TRP A 272 2.28 25.03 8.43
N TYR A 273 0.95 25.10 8.57
CA TYR A 273 0.07 23.94 8.52
C TYR A 273 -0.15 23.34 7.11
N ARG A 274 0.38 23.97 6.07
CA ARG A 274 0.38 23.47 4.67
C ARG A 274 1.73 22.86 4.35
N VAL A 275 1.98 21.69 4.88
CA VAL A 275 3.24 20.93 4.67
C VAL A 275 3.35 20.36 3.25
N ASP A 276 2.24 20.32 2.52
CA ASP A 276 2.03 19.75 1.19
C ASP A 276 2.44 20.68 0.04
N ILE A 277 2.56 21.99 0.29
CA ILE A 277 2.88 22.97 -0.76
C ILE A 277 4.38 23.01 -1.03
N ALA A 278 4.80 22.50 -2.20
CA ALA A 278 6.20 22.40 -2.59
C ALA A 278 6.52 22.99 -3.98
N CYS A 279 5.51 23.10 -4.86
CA CYS A 279 5.73 23.56 -6.24
C CYS A 279 4.57 24.40 -6.78
N LYS A 280 4.75 24.97 -7.98
CA LYS A 280 3.72 25.81 -8.64
C LYS A 280 2.42 25.06 -8.91
N ALA A 281 2.48 23.73 -9.12
CA ALA A 281 1.28 22.93 -9.36
C ALA A 281 0.40 22.85 -8.11
N ASP A 282 1.00 22.77 -6.91
CA ASP A 282 0.26 22.74 -5.65
C ASP A 282 -0.47 24.08 -5.43
N VAL A 283 0.19 25.21 -5.77
CA VAL A 283 -0.46 26.53 -5.74
C VAL A 283 -1.60 26.63 -6.76
N ALA A 284 -1.41 26.09 -7.96
CA ALA A 284 -2.45 26.06 -8.98
C ALA A 284 -3.66 25.21 -8.57
N GLU A 285 -3.43 24.11 -7.84
CA GLU A 285 -4.50 23.29 -7.28
C GLU A 285 -5.35 24.09 -6.29
N GLU A 286 -4.73 24.86 -5.40
CA GLU A 286 -5.45 25.71 -4.43
C GLU A 286 -6.32 26.75 -5.13
N VAL A 287 -5.80 27.38 -6.17
CA VAL A 287 -6.57 28.32 -7.01
C VAL A 287 -7.74 27.58 -7.68
N ALA A 288 -7.48 26.44 -8.32
CA ALA A 288 -8.47 25.68 -9.07
C ALA A 288 -9.64 25.21 -8.19
N ARG A 289 -9.35 24.71 -6.98
CA ARG A 289 -10.41 24.21 -6.09
C ARG A 289 -11.31 25.30 -5.51
N LEU A 290 -10.77 26.51 -5.23
CA LEU A 290 -11.59 27.64 -4.79
C LEU A 290 -12.30 28.32 -5.97
N TYR A 291 -11.68 28.39 -7.14
CA TYR A 291 -12.36 28.78 -8.38
C TYR A 291 -13.54 27.88 -8.70
N GLY A 292 -13.34 26.58 -8.52
CA GLY A 292 -14.31 25.50 -8.72
C GLY A 292 -14.03 24.71 -9.99
N TYR A 293 -13.71 23.42 -9.84
CA TYR A 293 -13.38 22.50 -10.96
C TYR A 293 -14.49 22.43 -12.02
N ASN A 294 -15.75 22.60 -11.63
CA ASN A 294 -16.90 22.61 -12.55
C ASN A 294 -16.92 23.84 -13.48
N LYS A 295 -16.14 24.88 -13.21
CA LYS A 295 -15.99 26.05 -14.08
C LYS A 295 -14.86 25.90 -15.07
N ILE A 296 -13.97 24.93 -14.87
CA ILE A 296 -12.86 24.68 -15.80
C ILE A 296 -13.43 23.99 -17.05
N PRO A 297 -13.19 24.53 -18.26
CA PRO A 297 -13.78 23.98 -19.47
C PRO A 297 -13.23 22.60 -19.81
N ASN A 298 -14.10 21.69 -20.18
CA ASN A 298 -13.70 20.40 -20.69
C ASN A 298 -13.04 20.57 -22.08
N THR A 299 -11.84 20.06 -22.23
CA THR A 299 -11.11 20.10 -23.50
C THR A 299 -10.91 18.69 -24.04
N ILE A 300 -10.91 18.58 -25.37
CA ILE A 300 -10.54 17.34 -26.05
C ILE A 300 -9.06 17.40 -26.36
N VAL A 301 -8.35 16.33 -26.04
CA VAL A 301 -6.93 16.21 -26.41
C VAL A 301 -6.78 16.35 -27.92
N ARG A 302 -6.06 17.39 -28.35
CA ARG A 302 -5.77 17.66 -29.77
C ARG A 302 -4.35 17.19 -30.07
N GLY A 303 -4.22 16.28 -31.01
CA GLY A 303 -2.94 15.76 -31.46
C GLY A 303 -3.12 14.76 -32.60
N VAL A 304 -2.05 14.51 -33.33
CA VAL A 304 -2.01 13.44 -34.32
C VAL A 304 -1.78 12.14 -33.56
N ALA A 305 -2.83 11.61 -32.92
CA ALA A 305 -2.78 10.29 -32.30
C ALA A 305 -3.02 9.23 -33.38
N GLN A 306 -1.99 8.58 -33.84
CA GLN A 306 -2.14 7.35 -34.64
C GLN A 306 -2.39 6.20 -33.68
N ALA A 307 -3.65 5.89 -33.43
CA ALA A 307 -4.02 4.68 -32.72
C ALA A 307 -3.70 3.47 -33.61
N LYS A 308 -2.60 2.80 -33.38
CA LYS A 308 -2.25 1.53 -34.04
C LYS A 308 -1.72 0.53 -33.02
N LEU A 309 -1.98 -0.72 -33.29
CA LEU A 309 -1.45 -1.82 -32.51
C LEU A 309 0.06 -1.97 -32.77
N THR A 310 0.79 -2.31 -31.71
CA THR A 310 2.16 -2.82 -31.84
C THR A 310 2.16 -4.18 -32.55
N GLU A 311 3.31 -4.62 -33.06
CA GLU A 311 3.41 -5.95 -33.68
C GLU A 311 3.08 -7.08 -32.69
N ALA A 312 3.52 -6.96 -31.44
CA ALA A 312 3.13 -7.90 -30.39
C ALA A 312 1.62 -7.96 -30.19
N GLN A 313 0.93 -6.80 -30.07
CA GLN A 313 -0.52 -6.76 -29.94
C GLN A 313 -1.27 -7.31 -31.15
N LYS A 314 -0.73 -7.14 -32.37
CA LYS A 314 -1.30 -7.76 -33.59
C LYS A 314 -1.15 -9.28 -33.54
N PHE A 315 0.03 -9.75 -33.12
CA PHE A 315 0.30 -11.18 -32.99
C PHE A 315 -0.61 -11.82 -31.95
N ASP A 316 -0.78 -11.18 -30.81
CA ASP A 316 -1.70 -11.61 -29.75
C ASP A 316 -3.13 -11.76 -30.26
N ARG A 317 -3.64 -10.73 -30.97
CA ARG A 317 -4.98 -10.80 -31.58
C ARG A 317 -5.08 -11.89 -32.63
N HIS A 318 -3.98 -12.18 -33.31
CA HIS A 318 -3.95 -13.25 -34.30
C HIS A 318 -4.04 -14.63 -33.61
N ILE A 319 -3.30 -14.86 -32.53
CA ILE A 319 -3.44 -16.07 -31.69
C ILE A 319 -4.90 -16.21 -31.23
N GLN A 320 -5.44 -15.17 -30.57
CA GLN A 320 -6.81 -15.18 -30.06
C GLN A 320 -7.84 -15.55 -31.13
N ARG A 321 -7.82 -14.85 -32.26
CA ARG A 321 -8.76 -15.12 -33.36
C ARG A 321 -8.60 -16.51 -33.96
N SER A 322 -7.37 -17.01 -34.00
CA SER A 322 -7.08 -18.36 -34.50
C SER A 322 -7.66 -19.43 -33.60
N MET A 323 -7.46 -19.29 -32.27
CA MET A 323 -8.00 -20.23 -31.30
C MET A 323 -9.54 -20.21 -31.26
N LEU A 324 -10.16 -19.01 -31.26
CA LEU A 324 -11.62 -18.87 -31.36
C LEU A 324 -12.18 -19.50 -32.65
N ALA A 325 -11.51 -19.30 -33.80
CA ALA A 325 -11.94 -19.87 -35.07
C ALA A 325 -11.81 -21.40 -35.13
N MET A 326 -11.03 -22.01 -34.25
CA MET A 326 -10.93 -23.47 -34.08
C MET A 326 -11.92 -24.01 -33.03
N GLY A 327 -12.80 -23.17 -32.48
CA GLY A 327 -13.86 -23.58 -31.55
C GLY A 327 -13.48 -23.56 -30.08
N LEU A 328 -12.29 -23.04 -29.72
CA LEU A 328 -11.93 -22.93 -28.32
C LEU A 328 -12.45 -21.61 -27.74
N ASN A 329 -12.80 -21.63 -26.46
CA ASN A 329 -13.26 -20.47 -25.71
C ASN A 329 -12.10 -19.86 -24.91
N GLU A 330 -11.97 -18.53 -24.93
CA GLU A 330 -10.97 -17.85 -24.13
C GLU A 330 -11.37 -17.83 -22.65
N ILE A 331 -10.41 -18.14 -21.78
CA ILE A 331 -10.58 -18.08 -20.33
C ILE A 331 -9.52 -17.16 -19.72
N SER A 332 -9.75 -16.76 -18.49
CA SER A 332 -8.76 -16.05 -17.67
C SER A 332 -8.77 -16.65 -16.27
N THR A 333 -7.62 -17.14 -15.84
CA THR A 333 -7.44 -17.75 -14.52
C THR A 333 -6.53 -16.89 -13.64
N PHE A 334 -6.56 -17.12 -12.33
CA PHE A 334 -5.63 -16.46 -11.42
C PHE A 334 -4.20 -16.93 -11.66
N SER A 335 -3.26 -15.99 -11.58
CA SER A 335 -1.83 -16.31 -11.56
C SER A 335 -1.36 -16.89 -10.22
N PHE A 336 -2.18 -16.78 -9.19
CA PHE A 336 -1.94 -17.36 -7.87
C PHE A 336 -2.52 -18.77 -7.81
N ILE A 337 -1.71 -19.73 -7.36
CA ILE A 337 -2.09 -21.14 -7.30
C ILE A 337 -1.72 -21.73 -5.95
N SER A 338 -2.23 -22.94 -5.68
CA SER A 338 -1.79 -23.77 -4.56
C SER A 338 -0.50 -24.52 -4.90
N PRO A 339 0.47 -24.62 -4.00
CA PRO A 339 1.62 -25.51 -4.18
C PRO A 339 1.22 -26.98 -4.45
N LYS A 340 0.05 -27.42 -3.99
CA LYS A 340 -0.50 -28.77 -4.22
C LYS A 340 -0.79 -29.07 -5.70
N TYR A 341 -0.91 -28.04 -6.54
CA TYR A 341 -1.17 -28.22 -7.97
C TYR A 341 -0.04 -28.91 -8.70
N PHE A 342 1.21 -28.75 -8.22
CA PHE A 342 2.36 -29.45 -8.78
C PHE A 342 2.27 -30.97 -8.57
N ASP A 343 1.74 -31.40 -7.42
CA ASP A 343 1.50 -32.82 -7.16
C ASP A 343 0.35 -33.36 -7.99
N LYS A 344 -0.71 -32.57 -8.16
CA LYS A 344 -1.86 -32.94 -9.01
C LYS A 344 -1.47 -33.26 -10.44
N ILE A 345 -0.47 -32.55 -11.01
CA ILE A 345 0.03 -32.77 -12.38
C ILE A 345 1.22 -33.74 -12.42
N ASN A 346 1.49 -34.50 -11.36
CA ASN A 346 2.64 -35.44 -11.25
C ASN A 346 4.00 -34.80 -11.47
N LEU A 347 4.18 -33.52 -11.18
CA LEU A 347 5.48 -32.86 -11.36
C LEU A 347 6.53 -33.48 -10.45
N PRO A 348 7.75 -33.84 -10.92
CA PRO A 348 8.82 -34.38 -10.09
C PRO A 348 9.13 -33.51 -8.88
N ALA A 349 9.54 -34.13 -7.77
CA ALA A 349 9.85 -33.40 -6.54
C ALA A 349 11.05 -32.45 -6.68
N ASP A 350 11.97 -32.76 -7.58
CA ASP A 350 13.17 -32.01 -7.89
C ASP A 350 13.01 -31.03 -9.07
N SER A 351 11.82 -30.94 -9.66
CA SER A 351 11.54 -30.03 -10.77
C SER A 351 11.80 -28.57 -10.39
N LYS A 352 12.44 -27.84 -11.29
CA LYS A 352 12.70 -26.41 -11.16
C LYS A 352 11.40 -25.59 -11.06
N LEU A 353 10.30 -26.08 -11.63
CA LEU A 353 9.00 -25.42 -11.59
C LEU A 353 8.37 -25.38 -10.19
N ARG A 354 8.90 -26.16 -9.22
CA ARG A 354 8.49 -26.08 -7.81
C ARG A 354 9.11 -24.93 -7.05
N LYS A 355 10.13 -24.25 -7.61
CA LYS A 355 10.64 -23.00 -7.08
C LYS A 355 9.70 -21.87 -7.50
N THR A 356 8.99 -21.30 -6.55
CA THR A 356 7.93 -20.32 -6.82
C THR A 356 8.19 -19.00 -6.11
N VAL A 357 7.58 -17.93 -6.60
CA VAL A 357 7.43 -16.69 -5.84
C VAL A 357 6.29 -16.91 -4.83
N VAL A 358 6.59 -16.74 -3.56
CA VAL A 358 5.63 -16.90 -2.46
C VAL A 358 4.96 -15.56 -2.17
N ILE A 359 3.64 -15.54 -2.02
CA ILE A 359 2.87 -14.35 -1.67
C ILE A 359 2.99 -14.10 -0.16
N THR A 360 3.40 -12.90 0.23
CA THR A 360 3.66 -12.55 1.64
C THR A 360 2.41 -12.65 2.51
N ASN A 361 1.25 -12.27 1.99
CA ASN A 361 -0.04 -12.25 2.70
C ASN A 361 -1.15 -12.81 1.80
N PRO A 362 -1.13 -14.13 1.49
CA PRO A 362 -2.12 -14.74 0.61
C PRO A 362 -3.51 -14.76 1.27
N LEU A 363 -4.55 -14.80 0.45
CA LEU A 363 -5.93 -15.00 0.93
C LEU A 363 -6.16 -16.39 1.54
N GLY A 364 -5.35 -17.37 1.13
CA GLY A 364 -5.38 -18.74 1.62
C GLY A 364 -4.28 -19.58 0.94
N GLU A 365 -4.12 -20.84 1.37
CA GLU A 365 -3.15 -21.77 0.79
C GLU A 365 -3.34 -21.97 -0.72
N ASP A 366 -4.60 -21.94 -1.17
CA ASP A 366 -4.96 -22.15 -2.57
C ASP A 366 -4.47 -21.03 -3.51
N THR A 367 -4.03 -19.90 -2.97
CA THR A 367 -3.52 -18.73 -3.71
C THR A 367 -2.19 -18.23 -3.14
N SER A 368 -1.38 -19.13 -2.59
CA SER A 368 -0.18 -18.76 -1.82
C SER A 368 1.09 -18.59 -2.64
N VAL A 369 1.12 -19.07 -3.88
CA VAL A 369 2.29 -18.94 -4.76
C VAL A 369 1.90 -18.49 -6.17
N MET A 370 2.85 -17.84 -6.86
CA MET A 370 2.71 -17.54 -8.29
C MET A 370 2.94 -18.80 -9.13
N ARG A 371 2.12 -19.00 -10.18
CA ARG A 371 2.26 -20.14 -11.10
C ARG A 371 3.57 -20.09 -11.88
N THR A 372 4.28 -21.20 -11.93
CA THR A 372 5.47 -21.42 -12.77
C THR A 372 5.15 -22.24 -14.03
N THR A 373 3.92 -22.75 -14.12
CA THR A 373 3.37 -23.40 -15.30
C THR A 373 1.87 -23.15 -15.38
N ILE A 374 1.35 -22.96 -16.61
CA ILE A 374 -0.08 -22.70 -16.88
C ILE A 374 -0.93 -23.98 -16.89
N ILE A 375 -0.32 -25.17 -17.01
CA ILE A 375 -1.00 -26.46 -17.14
C ILE A 375 -2.02 -26.71 -16.00
N PRO A 376 -1.67 -26.53 -14.71
CA PRO A 376 -2.63 -26.72 -13.63
C PRO A 376 -3.87 -25.83 -13.74
N SER A 377 -3.70 -24.58 -14.18
CA SER A 377 -4.80 -23.63 -14.34
C SER A 377 -5.80 -24.10 -15.40
N VAL A 378 -5.32 -24.62 -16.54
CA VAL A 378 -6.14 -25.22 -17.57
C VAL A 378 -6.88 -26.45 -17.03
N CYS A 379 -6.15 -27.35 -16.34
CA CYS A 379 -6.73 -28.56 -15.75
C CYS A 379 -7.85 -28.25 -14.73
N GLU A 380 -7.69 -27.22 -13.89
CA GLU A 380 -8.73 -26.80 -12.93
C GLU A 380 -10.01 -26.33 -13.64
N VAL A 381 -9.91 -25.61 -14.75
CA VAL A 381 -11.09 -25.16 -15.50
C VAL A 381 -11.78 -26.36 -16.20
N LEU A 382 -11.00 -27.28 -16.77
CA LEU A 382 -11.55 -28.52 -17.33
C LEU A 382 -12.29 -29.34 -16.25
N ALA A 383 -11.66 -29.54 -15.08
CA ALA A 383 -12.25 -30.27 -13.95
C ALA A 383 -13.54 -29.61 -13.45
N ARG A 384 -13.55 -28.28 -13.36
CA ARG A 384 -14.74 -27.53 -12.95
C ARG A 384 -15.91 -27.74 -13.93
N ASN A 385 -15.64 -27.62 -15.24
CA ASN A 385 -16.66 -27.86 -16.26
C ASN A 385 -17.17 -29.30 -16.22
N TYR A 386 -16.26 -30.26 -16.06
CA TYR A 386 -16.62 -31.67 -15.93
C TYR A 386 -17.50 -31.92 -14.70
N SER A 387 -17.20 -31.30 -13.56
CA SER A 387 -17.99 -31.40 -12.34
C SER A 387 -19.42 -30.83 -12.49
N TYR A 388 -19.59 -29.82 -13.37
CA TYR A 388 -20.90 -29.29 -13.76
C TYR A 388 -21.62 -30.14 -14.82
N ARG A 389 -21.03 -31.29 -15.20
CA ARG A 389 -21.58 -32.21 -16.21
C ARG A 389 -21.75 -31.58 -17.60
N ASN A 390 -20.90 -30.64 -17.94
CA ASN A 390 -20.81 -30.17 -19.33
C ASN A 390 -20.26 -31.33 -20.18
N PRO A 391 -20.91 -31.70 -21.31
CA PRO A 391 -20.45 -32.84 -22.12
C PRO A 391 -19.12 -32.58 -22.80
N GLU A 392 -18.79 -31.34 -23.05
CA GLU A 392 -17.57 -30.89 -23.69
C GLU A 392 -17.04 -29.60 -23.07
N CYS A 393 -15.74 -29.36 -23.17
CA CYS A 393 -15.10 -28.11 -22.77
C CYS A 393 -13.85 -27.89 -23.61
N TYR A 394 -13.83 -26.84 -24.44
CA TYR A 394 -12.71 -26.43 -25.28
C TYR A 394 -12.26 -25.04 -24.86
N ILE A 395 -11.06 -24.91 -24.32
CA ILE A 395 -10.59 -23.65 -23.71
C ILE A 395 -9.15 -23.31 -24.07
N PHE A 396 -8.83 -22.02 -24.02
CA PHE A 396 -7.48 -21.52 -24.09
C PHE A 396 -7.30 -20.27 -23.24
N GLU A 397 -6.08 -20.03 -22.79
CA GLU A 397 -5.67 -18.83 -22.04
C GLU A 397 -4.29 -18.38 -22.50
N ARG A 398 -4.12 -17.08 -22.69
CA ARG A 398 -2.80 -16.45 -22.71
C ARG A 398 -2.52 -15.87 -21.33
N GLY A 399 -1.41 -16.22 -20.75
CA GLY A 399 -1.05 -15.75 -19.43
C GLY A 399 0.42 -15.97 -19.11
N ASN A 400 0.91 -15.24 -18.14
CA ASN A 400 2.32 -15.31 -17.71
C ASN A 400 2.54 -16.48 -16.76
N GLU A 401 3.71 -17.08 -16.86
CA GLU A 401 4.35 -17.90 -15.83
C GLU A 401 5.37 -17.02 -15.08
N TYR A 402 5.63 -17.30 -13.81
CA TYR A 402 6.48 -16.48 -12.95
C TYR A 402 7.65 -17.30 -12.45
N ILE A 403 8.77 -17.20 -13.15
CA ILE A 403 9.96 -18.03 -12.89
C ILE A 403 10.96 -17.24 -12.05
N PRO A 404 11.20 -17.60 -10.77
CA PRO A 404 12.19 -16.93 -9.94
C PRO A 404 13.58 -16.93 -10.58
N VAL A 405 14.27 -15.79 -10.50
CA VAL A 405 15.65 -15.62 -10.95
C VAL A 405 16.53 -15.44 -9.72
N GLU A 406 17.59 -16.23 -9.62
CA GLU A 406 18.50 -16.17 -8.47
C GLU A 406 19.21 -14.81 -8.41
N GLY A 407 19.13 -14.15 -7.26
CA GLY A 407 19.72 -12.83 -7.03
C GLY A 407 18.86 -11.65 -7.49
N GLU A 408 17.74 -11.89 -8.16
CA GLU A 408 16.83 -10.83 -8.61
C GLU A 408 15.58 -10.73 -7.72
N VAL A 409 15.07 -9.51 -7.56
CA VAL A 409 13.83 -9.24 -6.80
C VAL A 409 12.57 -9.64 -7.60
N LEU A 410 12.62 -9.45 -8.92
CA LEU A 410 11.50 -9.75 -9.81
C LEU A 410 11.74 -11.07 -10.55
N PRO A 411 10.69 -11.89 -10.74
CA PRO A 411 10.79 -13.10 -11.55
C PRO A 411 10.89 -12.77 -13.05
N ASN A 412 11.33 -13.74 -13.83
CA ASN A 412 11.08 -13.73 -15.27
C ASN A 412 9.63 -14.11 -15.54
N GLU A 413 8.93 -13.34 -16.38
CA GLU A 413 7.48 -13.45 -16.63
C GLU A 413 7.18 -13.84 -18.10
N PRO A 414 7.59 -15.01 -18.59
CA PRO A 414 7.33 -15.40 -19.95
C PRO A 414 5.84 -15.67 -20.19
N GLU A 415 5.31 -15.11 -21.30
CA GLU A 415 3.96 -15.36 -21.73
C GLU A 415 3.81 -16.76 -22.33
N ARG A 416 2.72 -17.43 -21.99
CA ARG A 416 2.34 -18.77 -22.46
C ARG A 416 0.93 -18.77 -23.03
N LEU A 417 0.73 -19.61 -24.03
CA LEU A 417 -0.58 -20.05 -24.46
C LEU A 417 -0.84 -21.44 -23.88
N GLY A 418 -1.73 -21.51 -22.88
CA GLY A 418 -2.26 -22.75 -22.36
C GLY A 418 -3.59 -23.07 -23.06
N PHE A 419 -3.84 -24.31 -23.39
CA PHE A 419 -5.09 -24.73 -24.00
C PHE A 419 -5.40 -26.18 -23.64
N GLY A 420 -6.67 -26.56 -23.75
CA GLY A 420 -7.07 -27.92 -23.48
C GLY A 420 -8.55 -28.14 -23.73
N PHE A 421 -8.90 -29.41 -23.81
CA PHE A 421 -10.30 -29.82 -23.96
C PHE A 421 -10.52 -31.25 -23.48
N TYR A 422 -11.77 -31.54 -23.21
CA TYR A 422 -12.36 -32.88 -23.19
C TYR A 422 -13.69 -32.87 -23.95
N ASP A 423 -14.05 -34.03 -24.47
CA ASP A 423 -15.33 -34.25 -25.11
C ASP A 423 -15.77 -35.69 -24.80
N THR A 424 -16.92 -35.84 -24.18
CA THR A 424 -17.46 -37.15 -23.76
C THR A 424 -18.31 -37.80 -24.86
N GLU A 425 -18.71 -37.06 -25.89
CA GLU A 425 -19.62 -37.53 -26.95
C GLU A 425 -18.87 -37.92 -28.23
N THR A 426 -17.92 -37.09 -28.68
CA THR A 426 -17.26 -37.28 -29.98
C THR A 426 -16.04 -38.20 -29.94
N LYS A 427 -15.62 -38.67 -28.76
CA LYS A 427 -14.41 -39.50 -28.58
C LYS A 427 -13.14 -38.86 -29.14
N ALA A 428 -12.94 -37.59 -28.82
CA ALA A 428 -11.73 -36.84 -29.15
C ALA A 428 -10.46 -37.64 -28.86
N ASP A 429 -9.46 -37.51 -29.70
CA ASP A 429 -8.18 -38.23 -29.59
C ASP A 429 -6.95 -37.31 -29.66
N PHE A 430 -5.76 -37.91 -29.66
CA PHE A 430 -4.50 -37.17 -29.74
C PHE A 430 -4.39 -36.32 -31.02
N TYR A 431 -5.00 -36.75 -32.12
CA TYR A 431 -4.90 -36.02 -33.38
C TYR A 431 -5.74 -34.75 -33.38
N ASP A 432 -6.76 -34.66 -32.53
CA ASP A 432 -7.56 -33.44 -32.40
C ASP A 432 -6.74 -32.32 -31.76
N ILE A 433 -6.02 -32.59 -30.67
CA ILE A 433 -5.14 -31.57 -30.06
C ILE A 433 -3.94 -31.24 -30.97
N LYS A 434 -3.42 -32.23 -31.69
CA LYS A 434 -2.40 -32.02 -32.69
C LYS A 434 -2.90 -31.10 -33.81
N GLY A 435 -4.15 -31.32 -34.26
CA GLY A 435 -4.81 -30.49 -35.29
C GLY A 435 -4.98 -29.03 -34.83
N VAL A 436 -5.29 -28.79 -33.57
CA VAL A 436 -5.33 -27.43 -32.98
C VAL A 436 -3.96 -26.77 -33.09
N VAL A 437 -2.89 -27.47 -32.71
CA VAL A 437 -1.52 -26.93 -32.76
C VAL A 437 -1.09 -26.70 -34.23
N GLU A 438 -1.32 -27.65 -35.12
CA GLU A 438 -1.03 -27.51 -36.56
C GLU A 438 -1.78 -26.33 -37.17
N GLY A 439 -3.07 -26.22 -36.86
CA GLY A 439 -3.93 -25.14 -37.37
C GLY A 439 -3.45 -23.77 -36.88
N LEU A 440 -3.07 -23.65 -35.59
CA LEU A 440 -2.54 -22.42 -35.04
C LEU A 440 -1.23 -22.02 -35.75
N LEU A 441 -0.26 -22.92 -35.81
CA LEU A 441 1.07 -22.66 -36.38
C LEU A 441 0.96 -22.28 -37.86
N SER A 442 0.10 -22.97 -38.60
CA SER A 442 -0.16 -22.66 -40.02
C SER A 442 -0.76 -21.25 -40.19
N LYS A 443 -1.76 -20.89 -39.38
CA LYS A 443 -2.39 -19.56 -39.42
C LYS A 443 -1.41 -18.43 -39.03
N LEU A 444 -0.48 -18.69 -38.11
CA LEU A 444 0.54 -17.72 -37.68
C LEU A 444 1.73 -17.65 -38.64
N GLY A 445 1.83 -18.53 -39.61
CA GLY A 445 2.89 -18.55 -40.62
C GLY A 445 4.21 -19.11 -40.08
N ALA A 446 4.17 -20.00 -39.09
CA ALA A 446 5.34 -20.68 -38.58
C ALA A 446 6.01 -21.53 -39.67
N GLN A 447 7.34 -21.49 -39.75
CA GLN A 447 8.14 -22.22 -40.73
C GLN A 447 8.91 -23.35 -40.07
N LYS A 448 9.20 -24.44 -40.84
CA LYS A 448 9.97 -25.58 -40.35
C LYS A 448 9.42 -26.14 -39.03
N VAL A 449 8.12 -26.43 -39.06
CA VAL A 449 7.41 -27.03 -37.92
C VAL A 449 7.69 -28.54 -37.90
N GLU A 450 8.12 -29.06 -36.79
CA GLU A 450 8.38 -30.48 -36.54
C GLU A 450 7.66 -30.93 -35.29
N PHE A 451 7.10 -32.13 -35.31
CA PHE A 451 6.46 -32.76 -34.15
C PHE A 451 7.24 -34.01 -33.77
N GLU A 452 7.72 -34.06 -32.56
CA GLU A 452 8.45 -35.20 -32.05
C GLU A 452 7.74 -35.81 -30.84
N LYS A 453 7.89 -37.12 -30.67
CA LYS A 453 7.41 -37.76 -29.45
C LYS A 453 8.18 -37.20 -28.25
N ALA A 454 7.46 -36.65 -27.27
CA ALA A 454 8.11 -36.17 -26.05
C ALA A 454 8.67 -37.33 -25.24
N THR A 455 9.82 -37.11 -24.62
CA THR A 455 10.48 -38.02 -23.67
C THR A 455 10.81 -37.25 -22.39
N ALA A 456 11.27 -37.95 -21.36
CA ALA A 456 11.70 -37.31 -20.11
C ALA A 456 12.92 -36.37 -20.28
N GLU A 457 13.57 -36.38 -21.44
CA GLU A 457 14.71 -35.52 -21.78
C GLU A 457 14.31 -34.22 -22.49
N CYS A 458 13.01 -34.03 -22.79
CA CYS A 458 12.52 -32.78 -23.40
C CYS A 458 12.67 -31.60 -22.41
N SER A 459 12.63 -30.38 -22.94
CA SER A 459 12.83 -29.16 -22.14
C SER A 459 11.67 -28.80 -21.20
N PHE A 460 10.62 -29.63 -21.17
CA PHE A 460 9.41 -29.40 -20.38
C PHE A 460 9.28 -30.40 -19.23
N ASP A 461 9.49 -29.94 -17.99
CA ASP A 461 9.28 -30.76 -16.78
C ASP A 461 7.82 -31.26 -16.66
N GLU A 462 6.87 -30.60 -17.32
CA GLU A 462 5.46 -30.99 -17.41
C GLU A 462 5.22 -32.28 -18.18
N PHE A 463 6.22 -32.87 -18.83
CA PHE A 463 6.11 -34.19 -19.47
C PHE A 463 5.40 -35.23 -18.62
N TYR A 464 5.64 -35.21 -17.30
CA TYR A 464 5.03 -36.17 -16.37
C TYR A 464 3.52 -35.96 -16.14
N ALA A 465 2.97 -34.83 -16.57
CA ALA A 465 1.53 -34.61 -16.56
C ALA A 465 0.79 -35.36 -17.66
N PHE A 466 1.50 -35.87 -18.67
CA PHE A 466 0.96 -36.45 -19.87
C PHE A 466 1.08 -37.98 -19.90
N HIS A 467 0.22 -38.61 -20.69
CA HIS A 467 0.31 -40.02 -21.02
C HIS A 467 1.58 -40.29 -21.85
N PRO A 468 2.51 -41.17 -21.41
CA PRO A 468 3.83 -41.31 -22.03
C PRO A 468 3.85 -41.78 -23.48
N GLY A 469 2.73 -42.38 -23.94
CA GLY A 469 2.56 -42.80 -25.33
C GLY A 469 1.77 -41.83 -26.21
N ARG A 470 1.21 -40.74 -25.65
CA ARG A 470 0.33 -39.80 -26.36
C ARG A 470 0.66 -38.33 -25.98
N VAL A 471 1.94 -38.00 -26.10
CA VAL A 471 2.47 -36.67 -25.85
C VAL A 471 3.53 -36.31 -26.89
N ALA A 472 3.52 -35.08 -27.35
CA ALA A 472 4.48 -34.57 -28.32
C ALA A 472 5.03 -33.21 -27.91
N VAL A 473 6.26 -32.93 -28.29
CA VAL A 473 6.82 -31.58 -28.36
C VAL A 473 6.68 -31.03 -29.77
N VAL A 474 6.47 -29.73 -29.86
CA VAL A 474 6.49 -29.01 -31.12
C VAL A 474 7.75 -28.16 -31.20
N LYS A 475 8.46 -28.29 -32.31
CA LYS A 475 9.66 -27.51 -32.66
C LYS A 475 9.37 -26.59 -33.82
N VAL A 476 9.88 -25.38 -33.75
CA VAL A 476 9.88 -24.43 -34.87
C VAL A 476 11.31 -23.94 -35.04
N ASN A 477 11.82 -24.07 -36.29
CA ASN A 477 13.23 -23.81 -36.61
C ASN A 477 14.24 -24.59 -35.71
N GLY A 478 13.85 -25.79 -35.25
CA GLY A 478 14.69 -26.65 -34.40
C GLY A 478 14.59 -26.38 -32.90
N GLU A 479 13.90 -25.34 -32.44
CA GLU A 479 13.68 -25.00 -31.03
C GLU A 479 12.35 -25.57 -30.51
N GLU A 480 12.38 -26.20 -29.33
CA GLU A 480 11.16 -26.67 -28.64
C GLU A 480 10.37 -25.48 -28.11
N ILE A 481 9.20 -25.22 -28.71
CA ILE A 481 8.35 -24.11 -28.34
C ILE A 481 7.10 -24.52 -27.56
N GLY A 482 6.78 -25.80 -27.46
CA GLY A 482 5.60 -26.26 -26.75
C GLY A 482 5.54 -27.77 -26.54
N ILE A 483 4.68 -28.15 -25.60
CA ILE A 483 4.33 -29.54 -25.29
C ILE A 483 2.80 -29.68 -25.25
N PHE A 484 2.27 -30.78 -25.78
CA PHE A 484 0.85 -31.08 -25.77
C PHE A 484 0.57 -32.58 -25.84
N GLY A 485 -0.58 -33.01 -25.37
CA GLY A 485 -0.98 -34.40 -25.43
C GLY A 485 -2.15 -34.74 -24.53
N GLU A 486 -2.42 -36.04 -24.39
CA GLU A 486 -3.41 -36.59 -23.46
C GLU A 486 -2.89 -36.52 -22.04
N LEU A 487 -3.70 -36.06 -21.09
CA LEU A 487 -3.34 -36.08 -19.67
C LEU A 487 -3.15 -37.51 -19.17
N HIS A 488 -2.19 -37.67 -18.24
CA HIS A 488 -1.92 -38.97 -17.59
C HIS A 488 -3.17 -39.41 -16.80
N PRO A 489 -3.57 -40.69 -16.81
CA PRO A 489 -4.73 -41.17 -16.05
C PRO A 489 -4.71 -40.78 -14.57
N ARG A 490 -3.54 -40.81 -13.92
CA ARG A 490 -3.39 -40.35 -12.53
C ARG A 490 -3.67 -38.86 -12.37
N VAL A 491 -3.32 -38.02 -13.34
CA VAL A 491 -3.63 -36.59 -13.34
C VAL A 491 -5.14 -36.39 -13.46
N LEU A 492 -5.79 -37.13 -14.38
CA LEU A 492 -7.24 -37.10 -14.52
C LEU A 492 -7.96 -37.49 -13.20
N GLU A 493 -7.48 -38.54 -12.54
CA GLU A 493 -7.97 -38.96 -11.22
C GLU A 493 -7.79 -37.85 -10.17
N ASN A 494 -6.61 -37.21 -10.11
CA ASN A 494 -6.34 -36.11 -9.18
C ASN A 494 -7.26 -34.89 -9.37
N TYR A 495 -7.79 -34.71 -10.59
CA TYR A 495 -8.75 -33.66 -10.93
C TYR A 495 -10.21 -34.13 -10.97
N GLY A 496 -10.48 -35.41 -10.74
CA GLY A 496 -11.81 -35.98 -10.76
C GLY A 496 -12.47 -35.99 -12.16
N ILE A 497 -11.66 -36.15 -13.21
CA ILE A 497 -12.14 -36.21 -14.60
C ILE A 497 -12.12 -37.68 -15.08
N ASP A 498 -13.27 -38.25 -15.31
CA ASP A 498 -13.44 -39.64 -15.77
C ASP A 498 -13.43 -39.76 -17.31
N ALA A 499 -13.15 -38.69 -18.02
CA ALA A 499 -13.01 -38.62 -19.47
C ALA A 499 -11.56 -38.41 -19.88
N ARG A 500 -11.22 -38.77 -21.12
CA ARG A 500 -9.93 -38.37 -21.68
C ARG A 500 -9.91 -36.85 -21.84
N ALA A 501 -8.84 -36.20 -21.39
CA ALA A 501 -8.64 -34.79 -21.59
C ALA A 501 -7.24 -34.54 -22.18
N TYR A 502 -7.18 -33.51 -22.97
CA TYR A 502 -6.00 -33.12 -23.74
C TYR A 502 -5.62 -31.70 -23.35
N VAL A 503 -4.36 -31.46 -23.09
CA VAL A 503 -3.87 -30.12 -22.77
C VAL A 503 -2.58 -29.82 -23.53
N GLY A 504 -2.25 -28.55 -23.64
CA GLY A 504 -1.01 -28.11 -24.26
C GLY A 504 -0.57 -26.75 -23.74
N LYS A 505 0.73 -26.50 -23.89
CA LYS A 505 1.39 -25.24 -23.59
C LYS A 505 2.33 -24.84 -24.72
N ILE A 506 2.30 -23.58 -25.14
CA ILE A 506 3.20 -23.01 -26.16
C ILE A 506 3.86 -21.75 -25.60
N ASN A 507 5.15 -21.59 -25.86
CA ASN A 507 5.94 -20.39 -25.57
C ASN A 507 5.60 -19.30 -26.60
N VAL A 508 4.85 -18.26 -26.20
CA VAL A 508 4.39 -17.20 -27.11
C VAL A 508 5.56 -16.35 -27.63
N PRO A 509 6.52 -15.86 -26.82
CA PRO A 509 7.70 -15.16 -27.35
C PRO A 509 8.51 -15.96 -28.35
N GLY A 510 8.76 -17.24 -28.08
CA GLY A 510 9.47 -18.13 -29.00
C GLY A 510 8.71 -18.34 -30.31
N LEU A 511 7.39 -18.50 -30.22
CA LEU A 511 6.53 -18.61 -31.41
C LEU A 511 6.54 -17.32 -32.22
N MET A 512 6.40 -16.16 -31.60
CA MET A 512 6.45 -14.87 -32.28
C MET A 512 7.76 -14.64 -33.03
N ALA A 513 8.89 -14.99 -32.41
CA ALA A 513 10.22 -14.89 -33.01
C ALA A 513 10.40 -15.81 -34.22
N SER A 514 9.65 -16.92 -34.26
CA SER A 514 9.74 -17.96 -35.30
C SER A 514 8.74 -17.79 -36.46
N CYS A 515 7.80 -16.84 -36.32
CA CYS A 515 6.81 -16.59 -37.35
C CYS A 515 7.26 -15.51 -38.35
N VAL A 516 7.11 -15.76 -39.62
CA VAL A 516 7.31 -14.75 -40.68
C VAL A 516 6.02 -13.98 -40.87
N ALA A 517 6.09 -12.65 -40.77
CA ALA A 517 4.94 -11.80 -41.08
C ALA A 517 4.38 -12.15 -42.47
N GLN A 518 3.14 -12.66 -42.52
CA GLN A 518 2.48 -12.89 -43.80
C GLN A 518 2.30 -11.53 -44.49
N LYS A 519 2.96 -11.34 -45.62
CA LYS A 519 2.64 -10.22 -46.51
C LYS A 519 1.23 -10.46 -47.04
N THR A 520 0.25 -9.73 -46.55
CA THR A 520 -1.05 -9.59 -47.21
C THR A 520 -0.82 -8.84 -48.52
N TYR A 521 -1.00 -9.52 -49.62
CA TYR A 521 -1.07 -8.90 -50.94
C TYR A 521 -2.45 -8.30 -51.14
#